data_1eacdf6c4173ba38531b28d6852fd3df
#
_entry.id   1eacdf6c4173ba38531b28d6852fd3df
#
_cell.length_a   1.000
_cell.length_b   1.000
_cell.length_c   1.000
_cell.angle_alpha   90.00
_cell.angle_beta   90.00
_cell.angle_gamma   90.00
#
_symmetry.space_group_name_H-M   'P 1'
#
loop_
_entity.id
_entity.type
_entity.pdbx_description
1 polymer ?
#
loop_
_entity_poly.entity_id
_entity_poly.type
_entity_poly.pdbx_seq_one_letter_code
_entity_poly.pdbx_strand_id
1 'polypeptide(L)'
;MNKNSNSFEIIFDSKSENESFARVVVAAFCTRLDPTLEEISDIKTAVSEAVTNCIVHGYEGREGKISLKCELNDNELTIEVHDDGVGIDDIERAMEPMYTSKPQLERSGMGFSFMEAFMDELHVKSGKHSGTTVMMKKKIGE
;
A
#
# COMPACT_ATOMS: atom_id res chain seq x y z
N MET A 1 20.04 -9.64 -16.78
CA MET A 1 18.81 -8.89 -16.51
C MET A 1 17.58 -9.68 -16.91
N ASN A 2 16.58 -9.71 -16.07
CA ASN A 2 15.33 -10.40 -16.33
C ASN A 2 14.52 -9.67 -17.39
N LYS A 3 14.16 -10.36 -18.48
CA LYS A 3 13.39 -9.78 -19.58
C LYS A 3 12.01 -9.30 -19.13
N ASN A 4 11.45 -9.92 -18.08
CA ASN A 4 10.10 -9.62 -17.60
C ASN A 4 10.10 -8.69 -16.39
N SER A 5 11.23 -8.02 -16.13
CA SER A 5 11.29 -7.09 -15.02
C SER A 5 10.93 -5.68 -15.49
N ASN A 6 10.26 -4.95 -14.62
CA ASN A 6 9.90 -3.55 -14.87
C ASN A 6 9.63 -2.90 -13.53
N SER A 7 9.82 -1.61 -13.44
CA SER A 7 9.60 -0.90 -12.18
C SER A 7 9.28 0.56 -12.43
N PHE A 8 8.63 1.17 -11.43
CA PHE A 8 8.44 2.61 -11.42
C PHE A 8 8.39 3.10 -9.98
N GLU A 9 8.61 4.38 -9.82
CA GLU A 9 8.44 5.04 -8.53
C GLU A 9 7.79 6.40 -8.76
N ILE A 10 6.78 6.73 -7.95
CA ILE A 10 6.15 8.04 -7.99
C ILE A 10 6.06 8.59 -6.58
N ILE A 11 6.06 9.91 -6.49
CA ILE A 11 5.92 10.61 -5.21
C ILE A 11 4.76 11.58 -5.38
N PHE A 12 3.84 11.57 -4.42
CA PHE A 12 2.68 12.43 -4.49
C PHE A 12 2.32 12.96 -3.10
N ASP A 13 1.47 13.99 -3.10
CA ASP A 13 1.05 14.61 -1.84
C ASP A 13 0.06 13.73 -1.09
N SER A 14 0.08 13.80 0.24
CA SER A 14 -0.77 13.00 1.11
C SER A 14 -2.20 13.57 1.16
N LYS A 15 -2.84 13.57 0.01
CA LYS A 15 -4.22 14.05 -0.14
C LYS A 15 -5.12 12.88 -0.49
N SER A 16 -6.35 12.87 0.07
CA SER A 16 -7.30 11.78 -0.16
C SER A 16 -7.53 11.49 -1.64
N GLU A 17 -7.56 12.53 -2.46
CA GLU A 17 -7.81 12.36 -3.90
C GLU A 17 -6.70 11.55 -4.57
N ASN A 18 -5.50 11.51 -3.99
CA ASN A 18 -4.39 10.77 -4.57
C ASN A 18 -4.45 9.28 -4.29
N GLU A 19 -5.33 8.86 -3.40
CA GLU A 19 -5.57 7.43 -3.19
C GLU A 19 -6.13 6.78 -4.45
N SER A 20 -7.10 7.42 -5.11
CA SER A 20 -7.64 6.93 -6.37
C SER A 20 -6.58 6.92 -7.47
N PHE A 21 -5.77 7.97 -7.52
CA PHE A 21 -4.69 8.05 -8.48
C PHE A 21 -3.72 6.88 -8.33
N ALA A 22 -3.33 6.59 -7.10
CA ALA A 22 -2.40 5.49 -6.82
C ALA A 22 -2.97 4.14 -7.27
N ARG A 23 -4.26 3.89 -7.00
CA ARG A 23 -4.90 2.64 -7.43
C ARG A 23 -4.83 2.46 -8.93
N VAL A 24 -5.14 3.52 -9.66
CA VAL A 24 -5.19 3.46 -11.13
C VAL A 24 -3.80 3.21 -11.68
N VAL A 25 -2.79 3.88 -11.15
CA VAL A 25 -1.42 3.72 -11.63
C VAL A 25 -0.93 2.29 -11.44
N VAL A 26 -1.17 1.70 -10.26
CA VAL A 26 -0.73 0.33 -10.00
C VAL A 26 -1.50 -0.66 -10.88
N ALA A 27 -2.81 -0.48 -11.03
CA ALA A 27 -3.60 -1.36 -11.89
C ALA A 27 -3.10 -1.31 -13.34
N ALA A 28 -2.82 -0.10 -13.83
CA ALA A 28 -2.30 0.05 -15.19
C ALA A 28 -0.95 -0.64 -15.36
N PHE A 29 -0.09 -0.55 -14.34
CA PHE A 29 1.23 -1.17 -14.37
C PHE A 29 1.15 -2.70 -14.48
N CYS A 30 0.11 -3.29 -13.89
CA CYS A 30 -0.05 -4.74 -13.85
C CYS A 30 -0.68 -5.33 -15.10
N THR A 31 -1.20 -4.52 -16.02
CA THR A 31 -1.99 -5.03 -17.15
C THR A 31 -1.21 -5.96 -18.04
N ARG A 32 0.10 -5.79 -18.14
CA ARG A 32 0.94 -6.65 -18.99
C ARG A 32 0.93 -8.11 -18.52
N LEU A 33 0.57 -8.36 -17.26
CA LEU A 33 0.47 -9.73 -16.72
C LEU A 33 -0.92 -10.33 -16.90
N ASP A 34 -1.84 -9.57 -17.49
CA ASP A 34 -3.18 -10.01 -17.80
C ASP A 34 -3.90 -10.57 -16.54
N PRO A 35 -3.99 -9.78 -15.48
CA PRO A 35 -4.60 -10.25 -14.23
C PRO A 35 -6.10 -10.43 -14.38
N THR A 36 -6.67 -11.29 -13.52
CA THR A 36 -8.12 -11.44 -13.45
C THR A 36 -8.74 -10.19 -12.81
N LEU A 37 -10.05 -10.04 -12.96
CA LEU A 37 -10.76 -8.95 -12.31
C LEU A 37 -10.62 -9.02 -10.80
N GLU A 38 -10.63 -10.23 -10.25
CA GLU A 38 -10.44 -10.40 -8.80
C GLU A 38 -9.05 -9.96 -8.37
N GLU A 39 -8.02 -10.36 -9.11
CA GLU A 39 -6.65 -9.96 -8.79
C GLU A 39 -6.49 -8.44 -8.82
N ILE A 40 -7.05 -7.80 -9.84
CA ILE A 40 -6.98 -6.33 -9.94
C ILE A 40 -7.71 -5.67 -8.78
N SER A 41 -8.89 -6.19 -8.42
CA SER A 41 -9.67 -5.65 -7.32
C SER A 41 -8.90 -5.75 -6.00
N ASP A 42 -8.29 -6.91 -5.75
CA ASP A 42 -7.50 -7.13 -4.54
C ASP A 42 -6.31 -6.17 -4.46
N ILE A 43 -5.61 -6.01 -5.58
CA ILE A 43 -4.45 -5.11 -5.63
C ILE A 43 -4.88 -3.67 -5.37
N LYS A 44 -5.95 -3.23 -6.02
CA LYS A 44 -6.45 -1.86 -5.85
C LYS A 44 -6.86 -1.59 -4.41
N THR A 45 -7.53 -2.56 -3.78
CA THR A 45 -7.93 -2.42 -2.38
C THR A 45 -6.72 -2.32 -1.47
N ALA A 46 -5.72 -3.19 -1.67
CA ALA A 46 -4.52 -3.17 -0.85
C ALA A 46 -3.77 -1.84 -0.99
N VAL A 47 -3.65 -1.32 -2.20
CA VAL A 47 -2.99 -0.03 -2.44
C VAL A 47 -3.76 1.09 -1.76
N SER A 48 -5.09 1.09 -1.88
CA SER A 48 -5.93 2.10 -1.24
C SER A 48 -5.73 2.12 0.26
N GLU A 49 -5.70 0.94 0.88
CA GLU A 49 -5.53 0.86 2.33
C GLU A 49 -4.15 1.34 2.75
N ALA A 50 -3.12 0.99 1.98
CA ALA A 50 -1.76 1.44 2.30
C ALA A 50 -1.63 2.96 2.20
N VAL A 51 -2.19 3.56 1.16
CA VAL A 51 -2.13 5.02 0.98
C VAL A 51 -2.97 5.72 2.05
N THR A 52 -4.16 5.19 2.35
CA THR A 52 -5.01 5.75 3.40
C THR A 52 -4.29 5.75 4.74
N ASN A 53 -3.57 4.66 5.05
CA ASN A 53 -2.79 4.60 6.29
C ASN A 53 -1.74 5.70 6.35
N CYS A 54 -1.08 6.00 5.24
CA CYS A 54 -0.11 7.09 5.22
C CYS A 54 -0.78 8.43 5.52
N ILE A 55 -1.94 8.68 4.93
CA ILE A 55 -2.65 9.95 5.08
C ILE A 55 -3.20 10.10 6.49
N VAL A 56 -3.89 9.08 6.98
CA VAL A 56 -4.62 9.15 8.25
C VAL A 56 -3.70 8.94 9.44
N HIS A 57 -2.88 7.89 9.40
CA HIS A 57 -2.06 7.50 10.55
C HIS A 57 -0.64 8.01 10.47
N GLY A 58 -0.06 8.05 9.27
CA GLY A 58 1.30 8.56 9.10
C GLY A 58 1.38 10.05 9.30
N TYR A 59 0.64 10.79 8.52
CA TYR A 59 0.66 12.25 8.56
C TYR A 59 -0.45 12.85 9.39
N GLU A 60 -1.39 12.04 9.85
CA GLU A 60 -2.49 12.50 10.71
C GLU A 60 -3.28 13.64 10.10
N GLY A 61 -3.49 13.56 8.78
CA GLY A 61 -4.22 14.58 8.04
C GLY A 61 -3.41 15.82 7.69
N ARG A 62 -2.13 15.85 8.06
CA ARG A 62 -1.27 16.97 7.71
C ARG A 62 -0.62 16.75 6.36
N GLU A 63 0.03 17.78 5.83
CA GLU A 63 0.70 17.69 4.55
C GLU A 63 1.97 16.86 4.63
N GLY A 64 2.21 16.03 3.61
CA GLY A 64 3.41 15.25 3.51
C GLY A 64 3.49 14.62 2.14
N LYS A 65 4.53 13.83 1.92
CA LYS A 65 4.75 13.15 0.65
C LYS A 65 4.67 11.65 0.86
N ILE A 66 4.07 10.95 -0.11
CA ILE A 66 3.98 9.50 -0.10
C ILE A 66 4.74 8.99 -1.31
N SER A 67 5.60 8.00 -1.09
CA SER A 67 6.35 7.35 -2.15
C SER A 67 5.68 6.01 -2.45
N LEU A 68 5.42 5.76 -3.73
CA LEU A 68 4.84 4.50 -4.20
C LEU A 68 5.80 3.91 -5.21
N LYS A 69 6.29 2.72 -4.92
CA LYS A 69 7.24 2.03 -5.77
C LYS A 69 6.69 0.67 -6.13
N CYS A 70 6.72 0.32 -7.41
CA CYS A 70 6.25 -0.97 -7.88
C CYS A 70 7.30 -1.64 -8.72
N GLU A 71 7.38 -2.95 -8.61
CA GLU A 71 8.33 -3.74 -9.34
C GLU A 71 7.67 -5.03 -9.79
N LEU A 72 7.92 -5.40 -11.05
CA LEU A 72 7.49 -6.68 -11.60
C LEU A 72 8.72 -7.52 -11.89
N ASN A 73 8.73 -8.74 -11.37
CA ASN A 73 9.73 -9.74 -11.70
C ASN A 73 8.97 -10.99 -12.12
N ASP A 74 9.01 -11.30 -13.42
CA ASP A 74 8.19 -12.36 -13.99
C ASP A 74 6.73 -12.10 -13.65
N ASN A 75 6.07 -12.96 -12.87
CA ASN A 75 4.67 -12.78 -12.51
C ASN A 75 4.48 -12.27 -11.08
N GLU A 76 5.57 -11.85 -10.43
CA GLU A 76 5.46 -11.35 -9.05
C GLU A 76 5.48 -9.84 -9.02
N LEU A 77 4.45 -9.27 -8.41
CA LEU A 77 4.34 -7.83 -8.21
C LEU A 77 4.76 -7.49 -6.78
N THR A 78 5.66 -6.53 -6.64
CA THR A 78 6.05 -5.98 -5.33
C THR A 78 5.62 -4.52 -5.29
N ILE A 79 4.91 -4.14 -4.25
CA ILE A 79 4.45 -2.77 -4.04
C ILE A 79 5.04 -2.27 -2.73
N GLU A 80 5.64 -1.10 -2.76
CA GLU A 80 6.19 -0.48 -1.56
C GLU A 80 5.61 0.91 -1.40
N VAL A 81 5.00 1.18 -0.24
CA VAL A 81 4.41 2.48 0.06
C VAL A 81 5.09 3.03 1.30
N HIS A 82 5.61 4.23 1.20
CA HIS A 82 6.41 4.83 2.28
C HIS A 82 5.92 6.23 2.61
N ASP A 83 5.85 6.53 3.92
CA ASP A 83 5.64 7.90 4.40
C ASP A 83 6.70 8.24 5.44
N ASP A 84 6.91 9.55 5.63
CA ASP A 84 7.85 10.06 6.63
C ASP A 84 7.11 10.64 7.82
N GLY A 85 5.98 10.02 8.17
CA GLY A 85 5.12 10.48 9.24
C GLY A 85 5.57 10.03 10.62
N VAL A 86 4.60 9.93 11.53
CA VAL A 86 4.88 9.66 12.94
C VAL A 86 5.34 8.23 13.23
N GLY A 87 5.08 7.30 12.32
CA GLY A 87 5.43 5.90 12.53
C GLY A 87 4.39 5.16 13.37
N ILE A 88 4.64 3.88 13.53
CA ILE A 88 3.77 2.98 14.30
C ILE A 88 4.57 2.44 15.47
N ASP A 89 4.07 2.66 16.70
CA ASP A 89 4.76 2.20 17.91
C ASP A 89 4.59 0.70 18.09
N ASP A 90 3.39 0.19 17.84
CA ASP A 90 3.07 -1.22 18.07
C ASP A 90 2.49 -1.81 16.78
N ILE A 91 3.36 -2.38 15.97
CA ILE A 91 2.98 -2.93 14.68
C ILE A 91 2.03 -4.12 14.84
N GLU A 92 2.27 -4.97 15.84
CA GLU A 92 1.40 -6.13 16.06
C GLU A 92 -0.03 -5.71 16.33
N ARG A 93 -0.20 -4.69 17.16
CA ARG A 93 -1.54 -4.19 17.48
C ARG A 93 -2.18 -3.52 16.27
N ALA A 94 -1.38 -2.80 15.49
CA ALA A 94 -1.89 -2.14 14.28
C ALA A 94 -2.40 -3.14 13.26
N MET A 95 -1.87 -4.37 13.29
CA MET A 95 -2.29 -5.43 12.37
C MET A 95 -3.58 -6.12 12.80
N GLU A 96 -4.06 -5.87 14.01
CA GLU A 96 -5.31 -6.49 14.49
C GLU A 96 -6.50 -5.98 13.71
N PRO A 97 -7.46 -6.87 13.38
CA PRO A 97 -8.66 -6.45 12.67
C PRO A 97 -9.42 -5.35 13.42
N MET A 98 -9.93 -4.39 12.67
CA MET A 98 -10.75 -3.28 13.19
C MET A 98 -10.00 -2.29 14.08
N TYR A 99 -8.69 -2.47 14.28
CA TYR A 99 -7.93 -1.51 15.06
C TYR A 99 -7.64 -0.25 14.26
N THR A 100 -7.82 0.91 14.87
CA THR A 100 -7.36 2.18 14.31
C THR A 100 -7.12 3.16 15.46
N SER A 101 -6.05 3.97 15.31
CA SER A 101 -5.75 5.03 16.27
C SER A 101 -6.57 6.29 15.98
N LYS A 102 -7.24 6.36 14.83
CA LYS A 102 -8.02 7.51 14.41
C LYS A 102 -9.39 7.05 13.86
N PRO A 103 -10.24 6.45 14.72
CA PRO A 103 -11.51 5.88 14.22
C PRO A 103 -12.38 6.86 13.46
N GLN A 104 -12.33 8.13 13.84
CA GLN A 104 -13.16 9.14 13.20
C GLN A 104 -12.70 9.50 11.79
N LEU A 105 -11.48 9.15 11.42
CA LEU A 105 -10.91 9.49 10.10
C LEU A 105 -10.84 8.29 9.18
N GLU A 106 -10.81 7.09 9.71
CA GLU A 106 -10.67 5.88 8.92
C GLU A 106 -12.02 5.22 8.72
N ARG A 107 -12.34 4.92 7.44
CA ARG A 107 -13.65 4.42 7.10
C ARG A 107 -13.87 2.95 7.42
N SER A 108 -12.87 2.10 7.19
CA SER A 108 -13.04 0.67 7.33
C SER A 108 -12.55 0.13 8.68
N GLY A 109 -11.49 0.73 9.20
CA GLY A 109 -10.84 0.23 10.40
C GLY A 109 -10.14 -1.10 10.21
N MET A 110 -9.88 -1.50 8.95
CA MET A 110 -9.33 -2.81 8.63
C MET A 110 -8.14 -2.77 7.70
N GLY A 111 -7.41 -1.63 7.67
CA GLY A 111 -6.37 -1.40 6.68
C GLY A 111 -5.38 -2.54 6.49
N PHE A 112 -4.64 -2.90 7.54
CA PHE A 112 -3.63 -3.95 7.41
C PHE A 112 -4.25 -5.32 7.21
N SER A 113 -5.44 -5.57 7.76
CA SER A 113 -6.15 -6.83 7.56
C SER A 113 -6.49 -7.07 6.10
N PHE A 114 -6.95 -6.02 5.40
CA PHE A 114 -7.25 -6.13 3.98
C PHE A 114 -5.98 -6.36 3.17
N MET A 115 -4.90 -5.65 3.50
CA MET A 115 -3.64 -5.87 2.80
C MET A 115 -3.17 -7.31 2.95
N GLU A 116 -3.24 -7.83 4.17
CA GLU A 116 -2.82 -9.20 4.44
C GLU A 116 -3.71 -10.22 3.74
N ALA A 117 -5.02 -9.97 3.71
CA ALA A 117 -5.97 -10.90 3.10
C ALA A 117 -5.84 -10.97 1.59
N PHE A 118 -5.53 -9.84 0.93
CA PHE A 118 -5.57 -9.77 -0.53
C PHE A 118 -4.20 -9.93 -1.20
N MET A 119 -3.14 -9.82 -0.42
CA MET A 119 -1.79 -9.98 -0.96
C MET A 119 -1.16 -11.27 -0.43
N ASP A 120 -0.15 -11.77 -1.14
CA ASP A 120 0.51 -13.02 -0.72
C ASP A 120 1.46 -12.78 0.44
N GLU A 121 2.07 -11.59 0.50
CA GLU A 121 2.99 -11.23 1.57
C GLU A 121 2.77 -9.79 1.97
N LEU A 122 2.96 -9.52 3.25
CA LEU A 122 2.88 -8.17 3.79
C LEU A 122 3.98 -7.98 4.81
N HIS A 123 4.80 -6.95 4.63
CA HIS A 123 5.87 -6.61 5.56
C HIS A 123 5.75 -5.12 5.90
N VAL A 124 5.75 -4.82 7.20
CA VAL A 124 5.64 -3.45 7.68
C VAL A 124 6.90 -3.10 8.47
N LYS A 125 7.52 -2.00 8.12
CA LYS A 125 8.68 -1.47 8.80
C LYS A 125 8.35 -0.10 9.31
N SER A 126 8.46 0.12 10.60
CA SER A 126 8.11 1.41 11.19
C SER A 126 8.76 1.57 12.55
N GLY A 127 8.86 2.80 12.99
CA GLY A 127 9.34 3.14 14.31
C GLY A 127 8.84 4.51 14.66
N LYS A 128 8.80 4.81 15.96
CA LYS A 128 8.32 6.09 16.43
C LYS A 128 9.15 7.21 15.79
N HIS A 129 8.47 8.15 15.13
CA HIS A 129 9.08 9.31 14.48
C HIS A 129 9.98 8.97 13.30
N SER A 130 9.92 7.75 12.78
CA SER A 130 10.76 7.36 11.64
C SER A 130 9.98 7.00 10.39
N GLY A 131 8.68 7.27 10.38
CA GLY A 131 7.83 6.96 9.23
C GLY A 131 7.50 5.49 9.15
N THR A 132 6.86 5.11 8.06
CA THR A 132 6.39 3.73 7.86
C THR A 132 6.63 3.32 6.42
N THR A 133 7.10 2.10 6.22
CA THR A 133 7.21 1.48 4.91
C THR A 133 6.39 0.21 4.93
N VAL A 134 5.47 0.10 3.98
CA VAL A 134 4.65 -1.11 3.81
C VAL A 134 5.07 -1.75 2.49
N MET A 135 5.46 -3.02 2.54
CA MET A 135 5.82 -3.77 1.34
C MET A 135 4.87 -4.94 1.18
N MET A 136 4.29 -5.07 -0.01
CA MET A 136 3.33 -6.12 -0.32
C MET A 136 3.75 -6.84 -1.57
N LYS A 137 3.53 -8.16 -1.61
CA LYS A 137 3.84 -8.96 -2.78
C LYS A 137 2.64 -9.80 -3.19
N LYS A 138 2.49 -10.00 -4.49
CA LYS A 138 1.42 -10.83 -5.02
C LYS A 138 1.85 -11.45 -6.33
N LYS A 139 1.59 -12.76 -6.48
CA LYS A 139 1.77 -13.42 -7.77
C LYS A 139 0.51 -13.24 -8.58
N ILE A 140 0.69 -12.86 -9.84
CA ILE A 140 -0.41 -12.58 -10.75
C ILE A 140 -0.43 -13.66 -11.83
N GLY A 141 -1.63 -14.18 -12.08
CA GLY A 141 -1.81 -15.30 -13.01
C GLY A 141 -1.44 -16.55 -12.24
N GLU A 142 -0.77 -17.47 -12.76
CA GLU A 142 -0.45 -18.60 -12.02
C GLU A 142 0.03 -19.71 -12.68
#